data_ca8d9b394f0b86ec5c6688076f88b504
#
_entry.id   ca8d9b394f0b86ec5c6688076f88b504
#
_cell.length_a   1.000
_cell.length_b   1.000
_cell.length_c   1.000
_cell.angle_alpha   90.00
_cell.angle_beta   90.00
_cell.angle_gamma   90.00
#
_symmetry.space_group_name_H-M   'P 1'
#
loop_
_entity.id
_entity.type
_entity.pdbx_description
1 polymer ?
#
loop_
_entity_poly.entity_id
_entity_poly.type
_entity_poly.pdbx_seq_one_letter_code
_entity_poly.pdbx_strand_id
1 'polypeptide(L)'
;MRALPSEPVLTSLATAELQMRDRGILLLLDGAESSWIDLHDPEHLDFEYLQQMDAALTALRGESEPVRAVHLGGAGCALARAWDAARPGSTQLAVEIDAVLAQRVREWFDLPRAPRLRIRVGDAARVVPSLRAGEWDVLVRDAFRGADVPAACRTHEFIAACRHALSPSGIYLANTTNTTNTADTTETVKTAGAAGAPDAPHRTLSGELAITRRVFGGVLVVADAAVARGRRRGNLVIVARGDPFTAREAEAIERAVRRLPLPVHTWRADDPALS
;
A
#
# COMPACT_ATOMS: atom_id res chain seq x y z
N MET A 1 20.97 -18.21 -2.33
CA MET A 1 19.62 -18.21 -1.75
C MET A 1 19.53 -19.31 -0.70
N ARG A 2 19.05 -19.04 0.49
CA ARG A 2 18.72 -20.11 1.45
C ARG A 2 17.53 -20.92 0.91
N ALA A 3 17.43 -22.20 1.29
CA ALA A 3 16.27 -23.01 0.95
C ALA A 3 15.01 -22.36 1.54
N LEU A 4 13.99 -22.19 0.70
CA LEU A 4 12.69 -21.70 1.14
C LEU A 4 11.98 -22.79 1.94
N PRO A 5 11.19 -22.43 2.97
CA PRO A 5 10.40 -23.40 3.70
C PRO A 5 9.37 -24.06 2.76
N SER A 6 9.23 -25.37 2.87
CA SER A 6 8.21 -26.15 2.17
C SER A 6 6.92 -26.31 2.99
N GLU A 7 6.98 -25.99 4.27
CA GLU A 7 5.87 -26.08 5.21
C GLU A 7 5.48 -24.69 5.70
N PRO A 8 4.23 -24.48 6.13
CA PRO A 8 3.79 -23.25 6.74
C PRO A 8 4.63 -22.85 7.94
N VAL A 9 4.95 -21.57 8.06
CA VAL A 9 5.77 -21.01 9.14
C VAL A 9 4.92 -20.10 10.00
N LEU A 10 4.84 -20.40 11.29
CA LEU A 10 4.20 -19.50 12.25
C LEU A 10 5.04 -18.24 12.39
N THR A 11 4.38 -17.09 12.24
CA THR A 11 4.92 -15.76 12.51
C THR A 11 4.37 -15.20 13.82
N SER A 12 4.58 -13.93 14.13
CA SER A 12 4.03 -13.35 15.36
C SER A 12 2.51 -13.16 15.31
N LEU A 13 1.94 -13.01 14.12
CA LEU A 13 0.53 -12.62 13.96
C LEU A 13 -0.25 -13.49 12.97
N ALA A 14 0.42 -14.32 12.18
CA ALA A 14 -0.19 -15.11 11.11
C ALA A 14 0.58 -16.43 10.88
N THR A 15 0.04 -17.27 10.03
CA THR A 15 0.76 -18.39 9.41
C THR A 15 1.20 -17.98 8.02
N ALA A 16 2.50 -17.96 7.76
CA ALA A 16 3.06 -17.65 6.46
C ALA A 16 3.26 -18.93 5.64
N GLU A 17 2.79 -18.93 4.39
CA GLU A 17 3.03 -19.97 3.42
C GLU A 17 3.71 -19.39 2.19
N LEU A 18 4.67 -20.14 1.61
CA LEU A 18 5.34 -19.77 0.37
C LEU A 18 4.95 -20.75 -0.72
N GLN A 19 4.38 -20.24 -1.79
CA GLN A 19 3.99 -21.05 -2.95
C GLN A 19 4.76 -20.60 -4.18
N MET A 20 5.37 -21.55 -4.89
CA MET A 20 5.92 -21.28 -6.21
C MET A 20 4.77 -21.01 -7.17
N ARG A 21 4.76 -19.84 -7.79
CA ARG A 21 3.76 -19.43 -8.78
C ARG A 21 4.46 -18.76 -9.94
N ASP A 22 4.38 -19.40 -11.11
CA ASP A 22 5.11 -19.01 -12.29
C ASP A 22 6.63 -18.96 -12.03
N ARG A 23 7.26 -17.81 -12.24
CA ARG A 23 8.69 -17.59 -12.00
C ARG A 23 9.00 -16.94 -10.63
N GLY A 24 7.99 -16.79 -9.79
CA GLY A 24 8.09 -16.11 -8.51
C GLY A 24 7.56 -16.90 -7.34
N ILE A 25 7.52 -16.26 -6.21
CA ILE A 25 7.04 -16.80 -4.95
C ILE A 25 5.87 -15.96 -4.46
N LEU A 26 4.72 -16.60 -4.29
CA LEU A 26 3.58 -16.04 -3.61
C LEU A 26 3.74 -16.27 -2.10
N LEU A 27 3.71 -15.21 -1.32
CA LEU A 27 3.58 -15.23 0.12
C LEU A 27 2.11 -15.10 0.49
N LEU A 28 1.59 -16.09 1.18
CA LEU A 28 0.27 -16.03 1.82
C LEU A 28 0.44 -15.82 3.32
N LEU A 29 -0.47 -15.04 3.90
CA LEU A 29 -0.62 -14.86 5.35
C LEU A 29 -2.03 -15.28 5.74
N ASP A 30 -2.15 -16.34 6.53
CA ASP A 30 -3.44 -16.99 6.86
C ASP A 30 -4.28 -17.30 5.60
N GLY A 31 -3.62 -17.77 4.54
CA GLY A 31 -4.23 -18.09 3.26
C GLY A 31 -4.54 -16.89 2.35
N ALA A 32 -4.35 -15.65 2.81
CA ALA A 32 -4.53 -14.45 1.98
C ALA A 32 -3.25 -14.10 1.21
N GLU A 33 -3.36 -13.84 -0.10
CA GLU A 33 -2.25 -13.36 -0.92
C GLU A 33 -1.75 -12.02 -0.39
N SER A 34 -0.48 -11.98 0.02
CA SER A 34 0.11 -10.82 0.71
C SER A 34 1.29 -10.20 -0.02
N SER A 35 2.03 -10.98 -0.79
CA SER A 35 3.09 -10.48 -1.67
C SER A 35 3.42 -11.52 -2.73
N TRP A 36 3.79 -11.08 -3.90
CA TRP A 36 4.42 -11.91 -4.92
C TRP A 36 5.78 -11.35 -5.28
N ILE A 37 6.82 -12.20 -5.32
CA ILE A 37 8.21 -11.81 -5.52
C ILE A 37 8.78 -12.56 -6.73
N ASP A 38 9.14 -11.84 -7.77
CA ASP A 38 9.90 -12.40 -8.89
C ASP A 38 11.34 -12.68 -8.45
N LEU A 39 11.81 -13.91 -8.64
CA LEU A 39 13.14 -14.31 -8.22
C LEU A 39 14.25 -13.83 -9.17
N HIS A 40 13.90 -13.49 -10.40
CA HIS A 40 14.84 -13.16 -11.47
C HIS A 40 14.78 -11.69 -11.88
N ASP A 41 13.63 -11.06 -11.71
CA ASP A 41 13.39 -9.67 -12.05
C ASP A 41 12.94 -8.90 -10.81
N PRO A 42 13.83 -8.14 -10.16
CA PRO A 42 13.48 -7.38 -8.97
C PRO A 42 12.50 -6.24 -9.24
N GLU A 43 12.40 -5.74 -10.45
CA GLU A 43 11.52 -4.64 -10.82
C GLU A 43 10.09 -5.10 -11.10
N HIS A 44 9.89 -6.40 -11.34
CA HIS A 44 8.58 -6.92 -11.64
C HIS A 44 7.64 -6.86 -10.44
N LEU A 45 6.47 -6.27 -10.65
CA LEU A 45 5.36 -6.19 -9.70
C LEU A 45 4.17 -6.99 -10.26
N ASP A 46 3.75 -8.04 -9.57
CA ASP A 46 2.62 -8.88 -10.00
C ASP A 46 1.27 -8.26 -9.61
N PHE A 47 1.18 -7.71 -8.40
CA PHE A 47 -0.08 -7.15 -7.91
C PHE A 47 -0.41 -5.83 -8.60
N GLU A 48 -1.62 -5.76 -9.16
CA GLU A 48 -2.11 -4.62 -9.94
C GLU A 48 -1.98 -3.28 -9.20
N TYR A 49 -2.34 -3.23 -7.93
CA TYR A 49 -2.29 -2.00 -7.16
C TYR A 49 -0.84 -1.50 -6.92
N LEU A 50 0.14 -2.40 -6.85
CA LEU A 50 1.56 -2.03 -6.77
C LEU A 50 2.04 -1.45 -8.10
N GLN A 51 1.62 -2.01 -9.23
CA GLN A 51 1.89 -1.44 -10.56
C GLN A 51 1.26 -0.04 -10.69
N GLN A 52 0.05 0.16 -10.17
CA GLN A 52 -0.63 1.45 -10.15
C GLN A 52 0.11 2.49 -9.31
N MET A 53 0.60 2.09 -8.12
CA MET A 53 1.42 2.95 -7.26
C MET A 53 2.73 3.36 -7.93
N ASP A 54 3.43 2.41 -8.53
CA ASP A 54 4.67 2.68 -9.24
C ASP A 54 4.45 3.57 -10.46
N ALA A 55 3.43 3.31 -11.27
CA ALA A 55 3.08 4.14 -12.42
C ALA A 55 2.73 5.59 -12.02
N ALA A 56 1.99 5.77 -10.92
CA ALA A 56 1.67 7.10 -10.39
C ALA A 56 2.93 7.84 -9.89
N LEU A 57 3.81 7.16 -9.16
CA LEU A 57 5.07 7.72 -8.71
C LEU A 57 5.95 8.12 -9.91
N THR A 58 6.10 7.22 -10.88
CA THR A 58 6.90 7.43 -12.08
C THR A 58 6.40 8.60 -12.92
N ALA A 59 5.08 8.75 -13.04
CA ALA A 59 4.49 9.89 -13.74
C ALA A 59 4.78 11.24 -13.09
N LEU A 60 4.97 11.28 -11.77
CA LEU A 60 5.19 12.50 -11.00
C LEU A 60 6.66 12.83 -10.78
N ARG A 61 7.56 11.82 -10.74
CA ARG A 61 8.96 12.00 -10.39
C ARG A 61 9.96 11.49 -11.43
N GLY A 62 9.50 10.76 -12.45
CA GLY A 62 10.36 10.11 -13.43
C GLY A 62 10.77 8.68 -13.03
N GLU A 63 11.30 7.93 -14.00
CA GLU A 63 11.53 6.48 -13.85
C GLU A 63 12.65 6.12 -12.88
N SER A 64 13.77 6.86 -12.91
CA SER A 64 14.98 6.50 -12.17
C SER A 64 15.33 7.49 -11.06
N GLU A 65 14.49 8.47 -10.76
CA GLU A 65 14.76 9.45 -9.71
C GLU A 65 14.79 8.77 -8.34
N PRO A 66 15.91 8.85 -7.58
CA PRO A 66 15.99 8.27 -6.25
C PRO A 66 14.95 8.86 -5.31
N VAL A 67 14.43 8.03 -4.42
CA VAL A 67 13.42 8.44 -3.43
C VAL A 67 13.79 8.00 -2.02
N ARG A 68 13.39 8.81 -1.05
CA ARG A 68 13.31 8.41 0.35
C ARG A 68 11.88 7.96 0.61
N ALA A 69 11.68 6.66 0.75
CA ALA A 69 10.35 6.08 0.85
C ALA A 69 10.08 5.41 2.20
N VAL A 70 8.84 5.53 2.69
CA VAL A 70 8.31 4.74 3.80
C VAL A 70 7.23 3.82 3.26
N HIS A 71 7.31 2.53 3.60
CA HIS A 71 6.31 1.52 3.29
C HIS A 71 5.67 1.05 4.59
N LEU A 72 4.39 1.37 4.81
CA LEU A 72 3.62 0.95 5.97
C LEU A 72 2.82 -0.30 5.61
N GLY A 73 3.17 -1.42 6.22
CA GLY A 73 2.83 -2.76 5.79
C GLY A 73 3.91 -3.28 4.84
N GLY A 74 4.83 -4.07 5.37
CA GLY A 74 6.00 -4.52 4.61
C GLY A 74 5.72 -5.83 3.88
N ALA A 75 5.09 -6.78 4.55
CA ALA A 75 4.96 -8.16 4.10
C ALA A 75 6.24 -8.66 3.39
N GLY A 76 6.18 -9.07 2.11
CA GLY A 76 7.34 -9.48 1.31
C GLY A 76 8.22 -8.34 0.78
N CYS A 77 7.88 -7.07 1.03
CA CYS A 77 8.60 -5.88 0.55
C CYS A 77 8.73 -5.80 -0.99
N ALA A 78 7.75 -6.29 -1.75
CA ALA A 78 7.79 -6.33 -3.21
C ALA A 78 8.04 -4.95 -3.83
N LEU A 79 7.26 -3.93 -3.45
CA LEU A 79 7.39 -2.58 -3.97
C LEU A 79 8.73 -1.93 -3.58
N ALA A 80 9.18 -2.14 -2.34
CA ALA A 80 10.46 -1.60 -1.89
C ALA A 80 11.64 -2.23 -2.64
N ARG A 81 11.55 -3.53 -2.96
CA ARG A 81 12.54 -4.25 -3.75
C ARG A 81 12.57 -3.74 -5.20
N ALA A 82 11.39 -3.52 -5.81
CA ALA A 82 11.29 -2.99 -7.15
C ALA A 82 11.86 -1.56 -7.25
N TRP A 83 11.55 -0.70 -6.28
CA TRP A 83 12.09 0.66 -6.27
C TRP A 83 13.58 0.73 -5.95
N ASP A 84 14.14 -0.22 -5.20
CA ASP A 84 15.59 -0.31 -5.03
C ASP A 84 16.30 -0.62 -6.34
N ALA A 85 15.73 -1.47 -7.17
CA ALA A 85 16.28 -1.84 -8.48
C ALA A 85 16.09 -0.73 -9.52
N ALA A 86 14.86 -0.23 -9.68
CA ALA A 86 14.51 0.77 -10.68
C ALA A 86 15.07 2.17 -10.37
N ARG A 87 15.33 2.50 -9.09
CA ARG A 87 15.70 3.85 -8.62
C ARG A 87 16.98 3.82 -7.78
N PRO A 88 18.15 3.57 -8.41
CA PRO A 88 19.43 3.48 -7.70
C PRO A 88 19.71 4.73 -6.86
N GLY A 89 20.17 4.53 -5.62
CA GLY A 89 20.40 5.61 -4.65
C GLY A 89 19.22 5.90 -3.73
N SER A 90 18.09 5.22 -3.91
CA SER A 90 16.95 5.31 -3.00
C SER A 90 17.30 4.79 -1.60
N THR A 91 16.65 5.38 -0.60
CA THR A 91 16.69 4.88 0.79
C THR A 91 15.27 4.65 1.28
N GLN A 92 15.03 3.47 1.84
CA GLN A 92 13.68 3.03 2.12
C GLN A 92 13.55 2.49 3.54
N LEU A 93 12.40 2.72 4.15
CA LEU A 93 11.99 2.17 5.44
C LEU A 93 10.69 1.40 5.27
N ALA A 94 10.72 0.09 5.44
CA ALA A 94 9.52 -0.71 5.60
C ALA A 94 9.16 -0.81 7.09
N VAL A 95 7.89 -0.64 7.42
CA VAL A 95 7.34 -0.80 8.77
C VAL A 95 6.47 -2.03 8.75
N GLU A 96 6.85 -3.05 9.50
CA GLU A 96 6.12 -4.32 9.59
C GLU A 96 5.76 -4.60 11.05
N ILE A 97 4.50 -4.90 11.30
CA ILE A 97 4.02 -5.15 12.66
C ILE A 97 4.41 -6.54 13.16
N ASP A 98 4.54 -7.51 12.26
CA ASP A 98 4.92 -8.88 12.59
C ASP A 98 6.44 -9.02 12.64
N ALA A 99 6.96 -9.18 13.85
CA ALA A 99 8.41 -9.23 14.10
C ALA A 99 9.07 -10.46 13.48
N VAL A 100 8.41 -11.62 13.52
CA VAL A 100 8.93 -12.85 12.94
C VAL A 100 8.89 -12.79 11.42
N LEU A 101 7.79 -12.30 10.85
CA LEU A 101 7.69 -12.09 9.40
C LEU A 101 8.78 -11.13 8.89
N ALA A 102 8.99 -10.00 9.56
CA ALA A 102 10.02 -9.02 9.22
C ALA A 102 11.44 -9.62 9.15
N GLN A 103 11.74 -10.59 10.02
CA GLN A 103 12.99 -11.34 9.97
C GLN A 103 13.00 -12.34 8.81
N ARG A 104 11.93 -13.12 8.66
CA ARG A 104 11.85 -14.22 7.69
C ARG A 104 11.90 -13.74 6.25
N VAL A 105 11.22 -12.67 5.90
CA VAL A 105 11.23 -12.14 4.51
C VAL A 105 12.62 -11.72 4.06
N ARG A 106 13.49 -11.24 4.97
CA ARG A 106 14.90 -10.98 4.65
C ARG A 106 15.67 -12.25 4.31
N GLU A 107 15.32 -13.34 4.96
CA GLU A 107 15.96 -14.64 4.73
C GLU A 107 15.45 -15.27 3.42
N TRP A 108 14.18 -15.10 3.11
CA TRP A 108 13.51 -15.73 1.98
C TRP A 108 13.76 -15.02 0.65
N PHE A 109 13.77 -13.68 0.64
CA PHE A 109 13.67 -12.89 -0.59
C PHE A 109 14.92 -12.09 -0.95
N ASP A 110 16.04 -12.31 -0.26
CA ASP A 110 17.30 -11.59 -0.47
C ASP A 110 17.09 -10.06 -0.62
N LEU A 111 16.37 -9.50 0.34
CA LEU A 111 16.01 -8.08 0.32
C LEU A 111 17.23 -7.17 0.46
N PRO A 112 17.22 -5.98 -0.15
CA PRO A 112 18.29 -4.99 0.00
C PRO A 112 18.58 -4.69 1.47
N ARG A 113 19.86 -4.46 1.79
CA ARG A 113 20.30 -4.12 3.15
C ARG A 113 20.35 -2.60 3.35
N ALA A 114 20.37 -2.17 4.61
CA ALA A 114 20.59 -0.77 4.95
C ALA A 114 21.84 -0.22 4.25
N PRO A 115 21.85 1.04 3.76
CA PRO A 115 20.77 2.02 3.91
C PRO A 115 19.63 1.90 2.88
N ARG A 116 19.77 1.06 1.84
CA ARG A 116 18.82 0.93 0.73
C ARG A 116 17.42 0.50 1.19
N LEU A 117 17.34 -0.52 2.08
CA LEU A 117 16.09 -0.93 2.72
C LEU A 117 16.32 -1.30 4.18
N ARG A 118 15.69 -0.57 5.09
CA ARG A 118 15.55 -0.92 6.51
C ARG A 118 14.16 -1.48 6.75
N ILE A 119 14.05 -2.49 7.61
CA ILE A 119 12.76 -2.96 8.12
C ILE A 119 12.72 -2.62 9.61
N ARG A 120 11.72 -1.84 10.00
CA ARG A 120 11.41 -1.49 11.38
C ARG A 120 10.20 -2.28 11.83
N VAL A 121 10.36 -3.08 12.87
CA VAL A 121 9.22 -3.75 13.50
C VAL A 121 8.42 -2.74 14.29
N GLY A 122 7.12 -2.67 14.05
CA GLY A 122 6.22 -1.77 14.75
C GLY A 122 4.88 -1.59 14.08
N ASP A 123 3.93 -1.08 14.84
CA ASP A 123 2.61 -0.68 14.36
C ASP A 123 2.73 0.64 13.59
N ALA A 124 2.23 0.68 12.36
CA ALA A 124 2.23 1.86 11.50
C ALA A 124 1.63 3.09 12.19
N ALA A 125 0.51 2.92 12.92
CA ALA A 125 -0.15 4.02 13.62
C ALA A 125 0.71 4.62 14.74
N ARG A 126 1.63 3.85 15.31
CA ARG A 126 2.58 4.32 16.33
C ARG A 126 3.89 4.82 15.74
N VAL A 127 4.32 4.25 14.61
CA VAL A 127 5.60 4.62 13.98
C VAL A 127 5.50 5.94 13.24
N VAL A 128 4.42 6.18 12.48
CA VAL A 128 4.27 7.37 11.64
C VAL A 128 4.45 8.68 12.42
N PRO A 129 3.84 8.89 13.61
CA PRO A 129 4.05 10.11 14.38
C PRO A 129 5.50 10.33 14.85
N SER A 130 6.36 9.30 14.82
CA SER A 130 7.77 9.38 15.19
C SER A 130 8.71 9.67 14.01
N LEU A 131 8.18 9.73 12.79
CA LEU A 131 8.95 10.08 11.60
C LEU A 131 9.30 11.56 11.61
N ARG A 132 10.48 11.89 11.07
CA ARG A 132 10.91 13.29 10.96
C ARG A 132 10.05 14.04 9.95
N ALA A 133 9.71 15.27 10.31
CA ALA A 133 8.95 16.18 9.46
C ALA A 133 9.69 16.47 8.14
N GLY A 134 8.97 16.42 7.03
CA GLY A 134 9.47 16.83 5.73
C GLY A 134 10.62 15.98 5.15
N GLU A 135 10.90 14.81 5.72
CA GLU A 135 12.06 14.01 5.33
C GLU A 135 11.77 13.10 4.12
N TRP A 136 10.53 12.67 3.91
CA TRP A 136 10.20 11.60 3.01
C TRP A 136 9.61 12.08 1.69
N ASP A 137 10.06 11.50 0.59
CA ASP A 137 9.57 11.82 -0.75
C ASP A 137 8.30 11.03 -1.09
N VAL A 138 8.18 9.83 -0.52
CA VAL A 138 7.01 8.96 -0.72
C VAL A 138 6.66 8.25 0.57
N LEU A 139 5.37 8.17 0.86
CA LEU A 139 4.84 7.35 1.93
C LEU A 139 3.74 6.45 1.36
N VAL A 140 3.99 5.15 1.42
CA VAL A 140 3.06 4.10 0.98
C VAL A 140 2.34 3.54 2.19
N ARG A 141 1.01 3.52 2.18
CA ARG A 141 0.20 2.80 3.15
C ARG A 141 -0.43 1.59 2.48
N ASP A 142 0.07 0.43 2.82
CA ASP A 142 -0.39 -0.88 2.37
C ASP A 142 -0.52 -1.83 3.57
N ALA A 143 -1.05 -1.30 4.68
CA ALA A 143 -1.25 -2.02 5.93
C ALA A 143 -2.66 -2.57 5.99
N PHE A 144 -2.77 -3.89 6.09
CA PHE A 144 -4.02 -4.63 6.17
C PHE A 144 -4.04 -5.54 7.40
N ARG A 145 -5.25 -5.82 7.87
CA ARG A 145 -5.54 -6.91 8.81
C ARG A 145 -6.65 -7.75 8.18
N GLY A 146 -6.31 -8.93 7.67
CA GLY A 146 -7.19 -9.67 6.76
C GLY A 146 -7.48 -8.85 5.50
N ALA A 147 -8.74 -8.64 5.18
CA ALA A 147 -9.18 -7.86 4.01
C ALA A 147 -9.34 -6.35 4.27
N ASP A 148 -9.14 -5.89 5.49
CA ASP A 148 -9.46 -4.52 5.89
C ASP A 148 -8.23 -3.69 6.27
N VAL A 149 -8.25 -2.42 5.91
CA VAL A 149 -7.29 -1.43 6.42
C VAL A 149 -7.62 -1.14 7.88
N PRO A 150 -6.64 -1.23 8.81
CA PRO A 150 -6.89 -0.93 10.22
C PRO A 150 -7.46 0.48 10.42
N ALA A 151 -8.51 0.59 11.24
CA ALA A 151 -9.19 1.87 11.47
C ALA A 151 -8.23 2.97 11.94
N ALA A 152 -7.22 2.63 12.75
CA ALA A 152 -6.18 3.56 13.21
C ALA A 152 -5.35 4.16 12.06
N CYS A 153 -5.25 3.47 10.92
CA CYS A 153 -4.52 3.95 9.73
C CYS A 153 -5.39 4.75 8.75
N ARG A 154 -6.62 5.07 9.12
CA ARG A 154 -7.59 5.85 8.33
C ARG A 154 -8.04 7.12 9.05
N THR A 155 -7.58 7.36 10.28
CA THR A 155 -7.98 8.54 11.07
C THR A 155 -7.36 9.82 10.50
N HIS A 156 -7.97 10.96 10.80
CA HIS A 156 -7.43 12.27 10.43
C HIS A 156 -6.01 12.47 11.01
N GLU A 157 -5.79 12.09 12.26
CA GLU A 157 -4.53 12.23 12.96
C GLU A 157 -3.42 11.41 12.29
N PHE A 158 -3.73 10.18 11.87
CA PHE A 158 -2.77 9.33 11.16
C PHE A 158 -2.43 9.91 9.78
N ILE A 159 -3.44 10.30 9.00
CA ILE A 159 -3.23 10.85 7.65
C ILE A 159 -2.49 12.20 7.75
N ALA A 160 -2.79 13.04 8.74
CA ALA A 160 -2.05 14.28 9.01
C ALA A 160 -0.60 14.02 9.41
N ALA A 161 -0.33 12.99 10.21
CA ALA A 161 1.03 12.58 10.55
C ALA A 161 1.80 12.06 9.32
N CYS A 162 1.14 11.33 8.41
CA CYS A 162 1.72 10.95 7.12
C CYS A 162 2.11 12.19 6.30
N ARG A 163 1.22 13.19 6.21
CA ARG A 163 1.51 14.45 5.51
C ARG A 163 2.65 15.22 6.16
N HIS A 164 2.73 15.23 7.49
CA HIS A 164 3.81 15.89 8.23
C HIS A 164 5.19 15.27 7.94
N ALA A 165 5.26 13.95 7.80
CA ALA A 165 6.49 13.24 7.48
C ALA A 165 6.96 13.49 6.03
N LEU A 166 6.03 13.75 5.11
CA LEU A 166 6.33 14.00 3.71
C LEU A 166 6.95 15.38 3.48
N SER A 167 7.92 15.41 2.55
CA SER A 167 8.48 16.66 2.02
C SER A 167 7.40 17.53 1.38
N PRO A 168 7.64 18.82 1.09
CA PRO A 168 6.64 19.68 0.45
C PRO A 168 6.08 19.07 -0.84
N SER A 169 6.91 18.48 -1.69
CA SER A 169 6.54 17.78 -2.92
C SER A 169 6.27 16.28 -2.73
N GLY A 170 6.25 15.81 -1.48
CA GLY A 170 6.10 14.40 -1.16
C GLY A 170 4.73 13.84 -1.53
N ILE A 171 4.71 12.55 -1.84
CA ILE A 171 3.55 11.83 -2.38
C ILE A 171 3.08 10.79 -1.36
N TYR A 172 1.80 10.78 -1.06
CA TYR A 172 1.12 9.74 -0.30
C TYR A 172 0.42 8.78 -1.26
N LEU A 173 0.74 7.50 -1.16
CA LEU A 173 0.11 6.40 -1.90
C LEU A 173 -0.56 5.47 -0.89
N ALA A 174 -1.85 5.22 -1.04
CA ALA A 174 -2.53 4.34 -0.10
C ALA A 174 -3.37 3.30 -0.83
N ASN A 175 -3.13 2.03 -0.52
CA ASN A 175 -4.02 0.95 -0.90
C ASN A 175 -5.24 0.94 0.01
N THR A 176 -6.41 0.89 -0.60
CA THR A 176 -7.69 0.75 0.10
C THR A 176 -8.63 -0.13 -0.70
N THR A 177 -9.71 -0.58 -0.08
CA THR A 177 -10.70 -1.43 -0.75
C THR A 177 -12.06 -0.76 -0.72
N ASN A 178 -12.85 -0.97 -1.78
CA ASN A 178 -14.27 -0.68 -1.72
C ASN A 178 -14.95 -1.81 -0.94
N THR A 179 -15.44 -1.53 0.24
CA THR A 179 -16.43 -2.39 0.88
C THR A 179 -17.78 -2.07 0.26
N THR A 180 -18.28 -2.91 -0.64
CA THR A 180 -19.68 -2.82 -1.03
C THR A 180 -20.53 -3.08 0.20
N ASN A 181 -21.42 -2.15 0.57
CA ASN A 181 -22.50 -2.37 1.53
C ASN A 181 -23.52 -3.35 0.95
N THR A 182 -23.10 -4.56 0.64
CA THR A 182 -24.03 -5.66 0.41
C THR A 182 -24.19 -6.38 1.74
N ALA A 183 -25.35 -6.23 2.33
CA ALA A 183 -25.89 -7.08 3.39
C ALA A 183 -26.00 -8.52 2.88
N ASP A 184 -24.83 -9.17 2.68
CA ASP A 184 -24.76 -10.59 2.37
C ASP A 184 -23.48 -11.17 2.98
N THR A 185 -23.52 -11.30 4.31
CA THR A 185 -22.56 -12.08 5.07
C THR A 185 -23.31 -12.95 6.06
N THR A 186 -23.95 -13.97 5.55
CA THR A 186 -24.18 -15.20 6.30
C THR A 186 -22.93 -16.06 6.20
N GLU A 187 -21.88 -15.67 6.93
CA GLU A 187 -20.92 -16.63 7.47
C GLU A 187 -20.39 -16.10 8.79
N THR A 188 -20.91 -16.74 9.80
CA THR A 188 -20.69 -16.51 11.22
C THR A 188 -19.28 -16.97 11.58
N VAL A 189 -18.34 -16.07 11.72
CA VAL A 189 -17.20 -16.29 12.60
C VAL A 189 -17.45 -15.47 13.87
N LYS A 190 -17.96 -16.15 14.89
CA LYS A 190 -18.02 -15.64 16.26
C LYS A 190 -16.59 -15.51 16.78
N THR A 191 -16.04 -14.32 16.76
CA THR A 191 -14.99 -13.93 17.71
C THR A 191 -15.54 -12.81 18.58
N ALA A 192 -15.64 -13.14 19.87
CA ALA A 192 -16.16 -12.27 20.89
C ALA A 192 -15.26 -11.06 21.12
N GLY A 193 -15.89 -9.89 21.30
CA GLY A 193 -15.37 -8.82 22.12
C GLY A 193 -14.75 -7.63 21.42
N ALA A 194 -15.58 -6.75 20.89
CA ALA A 194 -15.51 -5.30 21.09
C ALA A 194 -16.75 -4.70 20.42
N ALA A 195 -17.70 -4.25 21.22
CA ALA A 195 -18.80 -3.41 20.76
C ALA A 195 -18.21 -2.10 20.24
N GLY A 196 -17.97 -2.03 18.94
CA GLY A 196 -17.54 -0.84 18.26
C GLY A 196 -18.76 -0.02 17.90
N ALA A 197 -18.74 1.28 18.21
CA ALA A 197 -19.74 2.25 17.82
C ALA A 197 -20.08 2.14 16.32
N PRO A 198 -21.35 2.25 15.93
CA PRO A 198 -21.76 2.22 14.53
C PRO A 198 -21.20 3.42 13.78
N ASP A 199 -20.75 3.18 12.53
CA ASP A 199 -20.44 4.16 11.49
C ASP A 199 -19.50 5.32 11.84
N ALA A 200 -18.27 5.00 12.24
CA ALA A 200 -17.20 6.00 12.16
C ALA A 200 -16.88 6.29 10.68
N PRO A 201 -16.97 7.56 10.20
CA PRO A 201 -16.85 7.92 8.78
C PRO A 201 -15.55 7.40 8.09
N HIS A 202 -14.50 7.18 8.85
CA HIS A 202 -13.22 6.64 8.33
C HIS A 202 -13.28 5.16 7.93
N ARG A 203 -14.36 4.45 8.17
CA ARG A 203 -14.50 3.02 7.83
C ARG A 203 -14.96 2.79 6.39
N THR A 204 -15.49 3.80 5.73
CA THR A 204 -15.91 3.74 4.33
C THR A 204 -14.87 4.37 3.41
N LEU A 205 -14.88 4.01 2.13
CA LEU A 205 -14.03 4.64 1.11
C LEU A 205 -14.29 6.15 1.06
N SER A 206 -15.55 6.57 0.95
CA SER A 206 -15.93 7.98 0.90
C SER A 206 -15.50 8.75 2.14
N GLY A 207 -15.60 8.14 3.33
CA GLY A 207 -15.12 8.74 4.58
C GLY A 207 -13.60 8.91 4.61
N GLU A 208 -12.84 7.91 4.15
CA GLU A 208 -11.39 7.99 4.03
C GLU A 208 -10.96 9.07 3.03
N LEU A 209 -11.63 9.15 1.88
CA LEU A 209 -11.38 10.18 0.87
C LEU A 209 -11.70 11.59 1.42
N ALA A 210 -12.80 11.73 2.15
CA ALA A 210 -13.17 13.01 2.79
C ALA A 210 -12.09 13.47 3.79
N ILE A 211 -11.54 12.55 4.59
CA ILE A 211 -10.45 12.85 5.52
C ILE A 211 -9.17 13.21 4.74
N THR A 212 -8.81 12.43 3.73
CA THR A 212 -7.61 12.66 2.93
C THR A 212 -7.64 14.03 2.26
N ARG A 213 -8.79 14.46 1.72
CA ARG A 213 -8.99 15.79 1.11
C ARG A 213 -8.89 16.95 2.10
N ARG A 214 -9.09 16.73 3.40
CA ARG A 214 -8.88 17.77 4.42
C ARG A 214 -7.41 17.98 4.73
N VAL A 215 -6.57 16.96 4.49
CA VAL A 215 -5.15 16.96 4.82
C VAL A 215 -4.27 17.31 3.60
N PHE A 216 -4.66 16.84 2.43
CA PHE A 216 -3.93 17.01 1.18
C PHE A 216 -4.70 17.93 0.23
N GLY A 217 -3.99 18.84 -0.44
CA GLY A 217 -4.57 19.74 -1.43
C GLY A 217 -4.88 19.07 -2.76
N GLY A 218 -4.11 18.04 -3.15
CA GLY A 218 -4.33 17.22 -4.34
C GLY A 218 -4.63 15.78 -3.95
N VAL A 219 -5.77 15.24 -4.41
CA VAL A 219 -6.17 13.84 -4.17
C VAL A 219 -6.81 13.27 -5.43
N LEU A 220 -6.24 12.17 -5.93
CA LEU A 220 -6.79 11.35 -7.01
C LEU A 220 -6.93 9.91 -6.51
N VAL A 221 -7.80 9.15 -7.15
CA VAL A 221 -7.94 7.70 -6.94
C VAL A 221 -7.64 7.00 -8.26
N VAL A 222 -6.82 5.97 -8.22
CA VAL A 222 -6.56 5.07 -9.36
C VAL A 222 -7.32 3.79 -9.12
N ALA A 223 -8.17 3.40 -10.06
CA ALA A 223 -8.99 2.20 -9.93
C ALA A 223 -9.55 1.73 -11.28
N ASP A 224 -9.84 0.44 -11.36
CA ASP A 224 -10.73 -0.12 -12.38
C ASP A 224 -12.14 0.45 -12.25
N ALA A 225 -12.80 0.66 -13.39
CA ALA A 225 -14.12 1.30 -13.42
C ALA A 225 -15.23 0.49 -12.71
N ALA A 226 -15.13 -0.84 -12.68
CA ALA A 226 -16.10 -1.67 -11.97
C ALA A 226 -15.86 -1.62 -10.46
N VAL A 227 -14.58 -1.54 -10.05
CA VAL A 227 -14.20 -1.38 -8.64
C VAL A 227 -14.59 0.01 -8.14
N ALA A 228 -14.25 1.08 -8.87
CA ALA A 228 -14.61 2.46 -8.51
C ALA A 228 -16.12 2.63 -8.31
N ARG A 229 -16.93 1.99 -9.15
CA ARG A 229 -18.41 2.06 -9.09
C ARG A 229 -19.05 1.03 -8.14
N GLY A 230 -18.27 0.37 -7.29
CA GLY A 230 -18.78 -0.63 -6.34
C GLY A 230 -19.40 -1.89 -6.98
N ARG A 231 -19.21 -2.13 -8.29
CA ARG A 231 -19.74 -3.28 -9.00
C ARG A 231 -18.92 -4.56 -8.78
N ARG A 232 -17.68 -4.41 -8.39
CA ARG A 232 -16.73 -5.47 -8.07
C ARG A 232 -15.91 -5.09 -6.85
N ARG A 233 -15.60 -6.03 -5.98
CA ARG A 233 -14.58 -5.83 -4.94
C ARG A 233 -13.21 -5.72 -5.57
N GLY A 234 -12.37 -4.87 -5.00
CA GLY A 234 -10.99 -4.71 -5.44
C GLY A 234 -10.27 -3.59 -4.72
N ASN A 235 -9.00 -3.48 -5.04
CA ASN A 235 -8.12 -2.44 -4.53
C ASN A 235 -8.32 -1.13 -5.30
N LEU A 236 -8.18 -0.03 -4.58
CA LEU A 236 -8.06 1.32 -5.13
C LEU A 236 -6.79 1.94 -4.56
N VAL A 237 -6.11 2.74 -5.36
CA VAL A 237 -4.93 3.48 -4.92
C VAL A 237 -5.27 4.96 -4.78
N ILE A 238 -5.18 5.47 -3.56
CA ILE A 238 -5.25 6.91 -3.29
C ILE A 238 -3.87 7.49 -3.60
N VAL A 239 -3.82 8.51 -4.45
CA VAL A 239 -2.61 9.29 -4.77
C VAL A 239 -2.84 10.71 -4.26
N ALA A 240 -2.06 11.15 -3.26
CA ALA A 240 -2.25 12.47 -2.67
C ALA A 240 -0.93 13.22 -2.46
N ARG A 241 -1.00 14.56 -2.48
CA ARG A 241 0.13 15.46 -2.22
C ARG A 241 -0.34 16.77 -1.58
N GLY A 242 0.62 17.56 -1.06
CA GLY A 242 0.31 18.82 -0.36
C GLY A 242 -0.42 19.83 -1.24
N ASP A 243 0.08 20.05 -2.46
CA ASP A 243 -0.51 21.00 -3.40
C ASP A 243 -1.49 20.30 -4.35
N PRO A 244 -2.48 21.01 -4.92
CA PRO A 244 -3.33 20.47 -5.96
C PRO A 244 -2.51 19.93 -7.15
N PHE A 245 -2.99 18.85 -7.77
CA PHE A 245 -2.41 18.39 -9.02
C PHE A 245 -2.71 19.40 -10.14
N THR A 246 -1.69 19.75 -10.91
CA THR A 246 -1.90 20.46 -12.17
C THR A 246 -2.60 19.54 -13.17
N ALA A 247 -3.26 20.12 -14.19
CA ALA A 247 -3.88 19.34 -15.26
C ALA A 247 -2.86 18.42 -15.95
N ARG A 248 -1.62 18.89 -16.15
CA ARG A 248 -0.54 18.12 -16.77
C ARG A 248 -0.13 16.90 -15.92
N GLU A 249 -0.04 17.06 -14.59
CA GLU A 249 0.30 15.96 -13.68
C GLU A 249 -0.82 14.92 -13.61
N ALA A 250 -2.06 15.36 -13.47
CA ALA A 250 -3.22 14.46 -13.47
C ALA A 250 -3.31 13.66 -14.78
N GLU A 251 -3.09 14.32 -15.93
CA GLU A 251 -3.06 13.68 -17.23
C GLU A 251 -1.86 12.72 -17.39
N ALA A 252 -0.70 13.05 -16.80
CA ALA A 252 0.46 12.17 -16.80
C ALA A 252 0.19 10.87 -16.02
N ILE A 253 -0.44 10.96 -14.84
CA ILE A 253 -0.85 9.79 -14.06
C ILE A 253 -1.86 8.96 -14.87
N GLU A 254 -2.92 9.60 -15.42
CA GLU A 254 -3.93 8.91 -16.24
C GLU A 254 -3.29 8.14 -17.40
N ARG A 255 -2.38 8.77 -18.14
CA ARG A 255 -1.68 8.11 -19.26
C ARG A 255 -0.81 6.94 -18.78
N ALA A 256 -0.15 7.07 -17.63
CA ALA A 256 0.70 6.02 -17.07
C ALA A 256 -0.13 4.79 -16.67
N VAL A 257 -1.21 4.99 -15.92
CA VAL A 257 -2.04 3.87 -15.43
C VAL A 257 -2.86 3.19 -16.53
N ARG A 258 -3.16 3.90 -17.60
CA ARG A 258 -3.81 3.31 -18.81
C ARG A 258 -2.89 2.44 -19.66
N ARG A 259 -1.58 2.53 -19.46
CA ARG A 259 -0.58 1.70 -20.16
C ARG A 259 -0.24 0.42 -19.40
N LEU A 260 -0.77 0.24 -18.20
CA LEU A 260 -0.57 -0.98 -17.44
C LEU A 260 -1.17 -2.20 -18.16
N PRO A 261 -0.67 -3.41 -17.89
CA PRO A 261 -1.21 -4.64 -18.48
C PRO A 261 -2.73 -4.78 -18.29
N LEU A 262 -3.22 -4.34 -17.12
CA LEU A 262 -4.65 -4.17 -16.84
C LEU A 262 -4.93 -2.66 -16.70
N PRO A 263 -5.36 -2.00 -17.80
CA PRO A 263 -5.57 -0.56 -17.81
C PRO A 263 -6.64 -0.11 -16.83
N VAL A 264 -6.33 0.92 -16.06
CA VAL A 264 -7.23 1.55 -15.10
C VAL A 264 -7.34 3.05 -15.36
N HIS A 265 -8.14 3.74 -14.57
CA HIS A 265 -8.41 5.18 -14.71
C HIS A 265 -8.10 5.93 -13.42
N THR A 266 -7.87 7.24 -13.59
CA THR A 266 -7.88 8.18 -12.48
C THR A 266 -9.29 8.74 -12.26
N TRP A 267 -9.65 8.89 -11.00
CA TRP A 267 -10.92 9.43 -10.54
C TRP A 267 -10.62 10.62 -9.62
N ARG A 268 -11.45 11.66 -9.70
CA ARG A 268 -11.39 12.71 -8.68
C ARG A 268 -11.89 12.12 -7.36
N ALA A 269 -11.28 12.53 -6.25
CA ALA A 269 -11.67 12.00 -4.93
C ALA A 269 -13.10 12.40 -4.48
N ASP A 270 -13.74 13.34 -5.20
CA ASP A 270 -15.13 13.76 -5.04
C ASP A 270 -16.06 13.20 -6.13
N ASP A 271 -15.57 12.28 -6.95
CA ASP A 271 -16.40 11.67 -7.99
C ASP A 271 -17.52 10.85 -7.35
N PRO A 272 -18.78 11.07 -7.75
CA PRO A 272 -19.92 10.30 -7.25
C PRO A 272 -19.79 8.78 -7.45
N ALA A 273 -18.98 8.34 -8.39
CA ALA A 273 -18.74 6.92 -8.63
C ALA A 273 -17.98 6.23 -7.50
N LEU A 274 -17.31 7.00 -6.61
CA LEU A 274 -16.54 6.50 -5.46
C LEU A 274 -17.34 6.51 -4.15
N SER A 275 -18.63 6.78 -4.20
CA SER A 275 -19.52 6.89 -3.04
C SER A 275 -20.24 5.57 -2.70
#